data_f63b1d3a804baf4977b1ef9bb9e6c4e8
#
_entry.id   f63b1d3a804baf4977b1ef9bb9e6c4e8
#
_cell.length_a   1.000
_cell.length_b   1.000
_cell.length_c   1.000
_cell.angle_alpha   90.00
_cell.angle_beta   90.00
_cell.angle_gamma   90.00
#
_symmetry.space_group_name_H-M   'P 1'
#
loop_
_entity.id
_entity.type
_entity.pdbx_description
1 polymer ?
#
loop_
_entity_poly.entity_id
_entity_poly.type
_entity_poly.pdbx_seq_one_letter_code
_entity_poly.pdbx_strand_id
1 'polypeptide(L)'
;MKKLISVAFLLFGACDSKKAEKEAILPIKTMQQTVWQLMQVDEYLSRQIQTDTTIKPSLEKAQYYQQVFNLNKVDRVQFYATMAYLDKHPVDMKALMDSVEALSKREKLDLIKH
;
A
#
# COMPACT_ATOMS: atom_id res chain seq x y z
N MET A 1 -46.80 3.23 -4.78
CA MET A 1 -45.92 2.09 -4.53
C MET A 1 -44.50 2.28 -5.09
N LYS A 2 -44.35 2.82 -6.30
CA LYS A 2 -43.03 3.05 -6.90
C LYS A 2 -42.18 4.09 -6.16
N LYS A 3 -42.81 5.06 -5.49
CA LYS A 3 -42.11 6.11 -4.75
C LYS A 3 -41.49 5.61 -3.44
N LEU A 4 -42.04 4.60 -2.81
CA LEU A 4 -41.53 4.01 -1.57
C LEU A 4 -40.25 3.21 -1.82
N ILE A 5 -40.15 2.56 -2.96
CA ILE A 5 -38.98 1.78 -3.34
C ILE A 5 -37.77 2.71 -3.61
N SER A 6 -38.03 3.88 -4.18
CA SER A 6 -36.99 4.87 -4.47
C SER A 6 -36.37 5.48 -3.22
N VAL A 7 -37.18 5.72 -2.18
CA VAL A 7 -36.70 6.27 -0.90
C VAL A 7 -35.87 5.25 -0.13
N ALA A 8 -36.26 3.98 -0.18
CA ALA A 8 -35.49 2.90 0.46
C ALA A 8 -34.09 2.73 -0.17
N PHE A 9 -34.00 2.96 -1.47
CA PHE A 9 -32.72 2.87 -2.19
C PHE A 9 -31.73 3.97 -1.75
N LEU A 10 -32.23 5.16 -1.49
CA LEU A 10 -31.39 6.28 -1.03
C LEU A 10 -30.82 6.05 0.37
N LEU A 11 -31.57 5.38 1.25
CA LEU A 11 -31.11 5.05 2.59
C LEU A 11 -30.00 4.00 2.58
N PHE A 12 -30.05 3.05 1.65
CA PHE A 12 -29.01 2.06 1.48
C PHE A 12 -27.69 2.68 0.98
N GLY A 13 -27.74 3.63 0.09
CA GLY A 13 -26.55 4.30 -0.42
C GLY A 13 -25.74 5.03 0.65
N ALA A 14 -26.41 5.61 1.65
CA ALA A 14 -25.74 6.33 2.73
C ALA A 14 -25.01 5.41 3.70
N CYS A 15 -25.50 4.18 3.91
CA CYS A 15 -24.85 3.19 4.76
C CYS A 15 -23.67 2.52 4.08
N ASP A 16 -23.73 2.35 2.75
CA ASP A 16 -22.67 1.68 1.98
C ASP A 16 -21.39 2.51 1.90
N SER A 17 -21.47 3.84 1.93
CA SER A 17 -20.28 4.69 1.82
C SER A 17 -19.32 4.54 3.01
N LYS A 18 -19.83 4.35 4.23
CA LYS A 18 -19.01 4.13 5.42
C LYS A 18 -18.39 2.74 5.45
N LYS A 19 -19.13 1.73 5.00
CA LYS A 19 -18.60 0.36 4.85
C LYS A 19 -17.55 0.29 3.75
N ALA A 20 -17.76 1.00 2.64
CA ALA A 20 -16.81 1.02 1.52
C ALA A 20 -15.47 1.60 1.92
N GLU A 21 -15.43 2.61 2.81
CA GLU A 21 -14.17 3.17 3.31
C GLU A 21 -13.38 2.14 4.13
N LYS A 22 -14.05 1.38 5.01
CA LYS A 22 -13.39 0.32 5.80
C LYS A 22 -12.97 -0.87 4.94
N GLU A 23 -13.80 -1.26 3.97
CA GLU A 23 -13.51 -2.37 3.07
C GLU A 23 -12.44 -2.03 2.04
N ALA A 24 -12.22 -0.73 1.75
CA ALA A 24 -11.19 -0.28 0.83
C ALA A 24 -9.80 -0.29 1.44
N ILE A 25 -9.66 -0.50 2.75
CA ILE A 25 -8.38 -0.54 3.44
C ILE A 25 -7.76 -1.93 3.27
N LEU A 26 -6.52 -1.96 2.81
CA LEU A 26 -5.80 -3.22 2.63
C LEU A 26 -5.43 -3.84 3.98
N PRO A 27 -5.41 -5.19 4.09
CA PRO A 27 -4.95 -5.86 5.30
C PRO A 27 -3.53 -5.48 5.66
N ILE A 28 -3.24 -5.44 6.95
CA ILE A 28 -1.93 -5.03 7.45
C ILE A 28 -0.79 -5.92 6.93
N LYS A 29 -1.05 -7.21 6.76
CA LYS A 29 -0.07 -8.16 6.21
C LYS A 29 0.30 -7.80 4.76
N THR A 30 -0.70 -7.47 3.95
CA THR A 30 -0.49 -7.03 2.57
C THR A 30 0.27 -5.71 2.53
N MET A 31 -0.09 -4.77 3.39
CA MET A 31 0.60 -3.48 3.48
C MET A 31 2.05 -3.65 3.93
N GLN A 32 2.29 -4.49 4.92
CA GLN A 32 3.63 -4.78 5.43
C GLN A 32 4.56 -5.25 4.31
N GLN A 33 4.12 -6.23 3.55
CA GLN A 33 4.93 -6.81 2.48
C GLN A 33 5.12 -5.83 1.33
N THR A 34 4.05 -5.14 0.95
CA THR A 34 4.10 -4.17 -0.14
C THR A 34 5.02 -3.00 0.21
N VAL A 35 4.86 -2.42 1.39
CA VAL A 35 5.71 -1.29 1.83
C VAL A 35 7.18 -1.71 1.89
N TRP A 36 7.47 -2.90 2.43
CA TRP A 36 8.84 -3.39 2.50
C TRP A 36 9.46 -3.50 1.09
N GLN A 37 8.73 -4.06 0.15
CA GLN A 37 9.22 -4.20 -1.22
C GLN A 37 9.39 -2.84 -1.92
N LEU A 38 8.50 -1.88 -1.66
CA LEU A 38 8.66 -0.53 -2.19
C LEU A 38 9.91 0.15 -1.62
N MET A 39 10.21 -0.06 -0.35
CA MET A 39 11.43 0.45 0.27
C MET A 39 12.68 -0.14 -0.38
N GLN A 40 12.65 -1.42 -0.73
CA GLN A 40 13.74 -2.08 -1.45
C GLN A 40 13.92 -1.48 -2.86
N VAL A 41 12.83 -1.16 -3.54
CA VAL A 41 12.89 -0.47 -4.83
C VAL A 41 13.57 0.90 -4.67
N ASP A 42 13.17 1.66 -3.67
CA ASP A 42 13.75 2.98 -3.41
C ASP A 42 15.25 2.89 -3.15
N GLU A 43 15.69 1.92 -2.37
CA GLU A 43 17.10 1.69 -2.10
C GLU A 43 17.87 1.29 -3.36
N TYR A 44 17.30 0.39 -4.16
CA TYR A 44 17.91 -0.05 -5.41
C TYR A 44 18.09 1.14 -6.37
N LEU A 45 17.05 1.94 -6.57
CA LEU A 45 17.11 3.10 -7.47
C LEU A 45 18.10 4.15 -6.97
N SER A 46 18.17 4.36 -5.66
CA SER A 46 19.12 5.29 -5.06
C SER A 46 20.57 4.89 -5.38
N ARG A 47 20.86 3.60 -5.32
CA ARG A 47 22.20 3.08 -5.68
C ARG A 47 22.48 3.22 -7.18
N GLN A 48 21.48 2.98 -8.03
CA GLN A 48 21.63 3.08 -9.48
C GLN A 48 21.90 4.53 -9.90
N ILE A 49 21.24 5.49 -9.29
CA ILE A 49 21.42 6.90 -9.58
C ILE A 49 22.86 7.35 -9.25
N GLN A 50 23.47 6.81 -8.20
CA GLN A 50 24.83 7.11 -7.82
C GLN A 50 25.85 6.61 -8.84
N THR A 51 25.55 5.54 -9.56
CA THR A 51 26.46 4.94 -10.55
C THR A 51 26.16 5.37 -11.97
N ASP A 52 24.93 5.77 -12.29
CA ASP A 52 24.52 6.14 -13.64
C ASP A 52 23.56 7.33 -13.60
N THR A 53 24.07 8.49 -14.00
CA THR A 53 23.29 9.75 -14.00
C THR A 53 22.31 9.86 -15.17
N THR A 54 22.33 8.92 -16.13
CA THR A 54 21.39 8.92 -17.26
C THR A 54 20.03 8.34 -16.90
N ILE A 55 19.92 7.68 -15.76
CA ILE A 55 18.67 7.07 -15.30
C ILE A 55 17.67 8.16 -14.91
N LYS A 56 16.42 8.03 -15.38
CA LYS A 56 15.31 8.91 -15.00
C LYS A 56 14.58 8.30 -13.81
N PRO A 57 14.86 8.74 -12.55
CA PRO A 57 14.34 8.06 -11.36
C PRO A 57 12.83 8.00 -11.29
N SER A 58 12.14 9.06 -11.72
CA SER A 58 10.67 9.13 -11.61
C SER A 58 9.98 8.10 -12.50
N LEU A 59 10.50 7.89 -13.72
CA LEU A 59 9.90 6.94 -14.65
C LEU A 59 10.17 5.50 -14.21
N GLU A 60 11.41 5.18 -13.86
CA GLU A 60 11.77 3.84 -13.39
C GLU A 60 11.08 3.50 -12.07
N LYS A 61 11.00 4.46 -11.17
CA LYS A 61 10.30 4.28 -9.90
C LYS A 61 8.85 3.86 -10.11
N ALA A 62 8.14 4.55 -11.03
CA ALA A 62 6.75 4.23 -11.33
C ALA A 62 6.60 2.81 -11.89
N GLN A 63 7.53 2.39 -12.75
CA GLN A 63 7.51 1.05 -13.33
C GLN A 63 7.76 -0.04 -12.28
N TYR A 64 8.76 0.15 -11.42
CA TYR A 64 9.07 -0.80 -10.35
C TYR A 64 7.97 -0.86 -9.30
N TYR A 65 7.39 0.28 -8.96
CA TYR A 65 6.26 0.32 -8.03
C TYR A 65 5.08 -0.47 -8.58
N GLN A 66 4.77 -0.30 -9.86
CA GLN A 66 3.69 -1.05 -10.48
C GLN A 66 3.95 -2.55 -10.47
N GLN A 67 5.19 -2.97 -10.67
CA GLN A 67 5.57 -4.39 -10.56
C GLN A 67 5.34 -4.93 -9.15
N VAL A 68 5.67 -4.14 -8.12
CA VAL A 68 5.44 -4.53 -6.73
C VAL A 68 3.94 -4.67 -6.45
N PHE A 69 3.13 -3.72 -6.93
CA PHE A 69 1.69 -3.81 -6.76
C PHE A 69 1.12 -5.04 -7.45
N ASN A 70 1.56 -5.33 -8.67
CA ASN A 70 1.12 -6.51 -9.41
C ASN A 70 1.52 -7.81 -8.69
N LEU A 71 2.73 -7.86 -8.17
CA LEU A 71 3.24 -9.02 -7.45
C LEU A 71 2.40 -9.32 -6.20
N ASN A 72 1.98 -8.30 -5.50
CA ASN A 72 1.17 -8.43 -4.29
C ASN A 72 -0.33 -8.43 -4.55
N LYS A 73 -0.74 -8.35 -5.80
CA LYS A 73 -2.15 -8.24 -6.22
C LYS A 73 -2.86 -7.07 -5.54
N VAL A 74 -2.15 -5.95 -5.48
CA VAL A 74 -2.61 -4.72 -4.83
C VAL A 74 -2.97 -3.70 -5.90
N ASP A 75 -4.14 -3.09 -5.77
CA ASP A 75 -4.53 -1.97 -6.60
C ASP A 75 -3.82 -0.70 -6.11
N ARG A 76 -3.20 0.02 -7.04
CA ARG A 76 -2.45 1.24 -6.75
C ARG A 76 -3.29 2.28 -6.03
N VAL A 77 -4.51 2.52 -6.50
CA VAL A 77 -5.41 3.51 -5.90
C VAL A 77 -5.77 3.09 -4.47
N GLN A 78 -6.06 1.82 -4.28
CA GLN A 78 -6.38 1.28 -2.96
C GLN A 78 -5.19 1.36 -1.99
N PHE A 79 -3.98 1.13 -2.49
CA PHE A 79 -2.77 1.27 -1.68
C PHE A 79 -2.61 2.69 -1.16
N TYR A 80 -2.70 3.67 -2.03
CA TYR A 80 -2.54 5.07 -1.61
C TYR A 80 -3.69 5.56 -0.75
N ALA A 81 -4.91 5.06 -0.98
CA ALA A 81 -6.04 5.35 -0.09
C ALA A 81 -5.81 4.78 1.31
N THR A 82 -5.23 3.58 1.40
CA THR A 82 -4.86 2.97 2.69
C THR A 82 -3.78 3.79 3.39
N MET A 83 -2.77 4.23 2.66
CA MET A 83 -1.73 5.09 3.24
C MET A 83 -2.30 6.41 3.76
N ALA A 84 -3.22 7.02 3.02
CA ALA A 84 -3.89 8.25 3.47
C ALA A 84 -4.72 8.01 4.74
N TYR A 85 -5.40 6.87 4.83
CA TYR A 85 -6.10 6.48 6.06
C TYR A 85 -5.12 6.36 7.23
N LEU A 86 -4.00 5.67 7.02
CA LEU A 86 -3.00 5.45 8.08
C LEU A 86 -2.35 6.76 8.53
N ASP A 87 -2.17 7.72 7.62
CA ASP A 87 -1.64 9.04 7.98
C ASP A 87 -2.52 9.74 9.03
N LYS A 88 -3.81 9.46 9.03
CA LYS A 88 -4.76 10.01 10.00
C LYS A 88 -4.90 9.15 11.25
N HIS A 89 -4.27 7.97 11.27
CA HIS A 89 -4.36 7.02 12.38
C HIS A 89 -2.96 6.63 12.84
N PRO A 90 -2.29 7.51 13.66
CA PRO A 90 -0.87 7.31 14.00
C PRO A 90 -0.56 5.99 14.70
N VAL A 91 -1.50 5.47 15.50
CA VAL A 91 -1.30 4.18 16.19
C VAL A 91 -1.21 3.05 15.17
N ASP A 92 -2.11 3.04 14.19
CA ASP A 92 -2.14 2.02 13.15
C ASP A 92 -0.93 2.16 12.21
N MET A 93 -0.55 3.38 11.87
CA MET A 93 0.64 3.63 11.06
C MET A 93 1.90 3.12 11.77
N LYS A 94 2.02 3.39 13.07
CA LYS A 94 3.15 2.90 13.87
C LYS A 94 3.19 1.37 13.88
N ALA A 95 2.04 0.72 14.05
CA ALA A 95 1.96 -0.73 14.02
C ALA A 95 2.41 -1.29 12.68
N LEU A 96 2.02 -0.66 11.57
CA LEU A 96 2.48 -1.04 10.25
C LEU A 96 4.00 -0.90 10.13
N MET A 97 4.54 0.26 10.48
CA MET A 97 5.97 0.51 10.33
C MET A 97 6.81 -0.40 11.23
N ASP A 98 6.34 -0.69 12.44
CA ASP A 98 7.02 -1.65 13.31
C ASP A 98 7.03 -3.05 12.70
N SER A 99 5.95 -3.46 12.04
CA SER A 99 5.88 -4.76 11.38
C SER A 99 6.76 -4.81 10.12
N VAL A 100 6.88 -3.71 9.40
CA VAL A 100 7.80 -3.60 8.25
C VAL A 100 9.25 -3.74 8.72
N GLU A 101 9.61 -3.09 9.82
CA GLU A 101 10.94 -3.20 10.41
C GLU A 101 11.25 -4.65 10.82
N ALA A 102 10.30 -5.32 11.46
CA ALA A 102 10.45 -6.70 11.87
C ALA A 102 10.64 -7.63 10.66
N LEU A 103 9.89 -7.42 9.59
CA LEU A 103 10.03 -8.17 8.34
C LEU A 103 11.42 -7.95 7.72
N SER A 104 11.88 -6.70 7.69
CA SER A 104 13.20 -6.33 7.19
C SER A 104 14.30 -7.08 7.91
N LYS A 105 14.22 -7.13 9.23
CA LYS A 105 15.23 -7.84 10.05
C LYS A 105 15.25 -9.34 9.78
N ARG A 106 14.07 -9.94 9.65
CA ARG A 106 13.96 -11.39 9.36
C ARG A 106 14.57 -11.73 8.00
N GLU A 107 14.25 -10.95 6.97
CA GLU A 107 14.78 -11.19 5.62
C GLU A 107 16.30 -11.02 5.56
N LYS A 108 16.85 -10.03 6.26
CA LYS A 108 18.30 -9.85 6.33
C LYS A 108 18.99 -11.01 7.03
N LEU A 109 18.38 -11.55 8.09
CA LEU A 109 18.93 -12.72 8.78
C LEU A 109 18.89 -13.96 7.89
N ASP A 110 17.82 -14.15 7.13
CA ASP A 110 17.72 -15.28 6.21
C ASP A 110 18.77 -15.22 5.11
N LEU A 111 19.08 -14.03 4.61
CA LEU A 111 20.15 -13.82 3.63
C LEU A 111 21.53 -14.18 4.19
N ILE A 112 21.77 -13.90 5.47
CA ILE A 112 23.04 -14.22 6.13
C ILE A 112 23.19 -15.72 6.38
N LYS A 113 22.08 -16.43 6.66
CA LYS A 113 22.10 -17.87 6.90
C LYS A 113 22.32 -18.71 5.64
N HIS A 114 22.07 -18.16 4.50
CA HIS A 114 22.24 -18.81 3.21
C HIS A 114 23.43 -18.26 2.46
#